data_7def18509ad9269616f1e7596c47378f
#
_entry.id   7def18509ad9269616f1e7596c47378f
#
_cell.length_a   1.000
_cell.length_b   1.000
_cell.length_c   1.000
_cell.angle_alpha   90.00
_cell.angle_beta   90.00
_cell.angle_gamma   90.00
#
_symmetry.space_group_name_H-M   'P 1'
#
loop_
_entity.id
_entity.type
_entity.pdbx_description
1 polymer ?
#
loop_
_entity_poly.entity_id
_entity_poly.type
_entity_poly.pdbx_seq_one_letter_code
_entity_poly.pdbx_strand_id
1 'polypeptide(L)'
;ADWVDFEVIMSTDMDQIAMAPGYIQKEWEENDRRFFHYKMDQKIHNLFAFVSARYDVIKEEWNGINLEVYHHSTHTYNVDKLMEGMKKSIEYYNELYGPYPYRQCRILEFPYGSYAASFPNTIPFSENIGFVMDIDPDDPEDLDMPFWVTAHEMGHQWWPHQVSGGNVQGSAFLSEGLAEYSAVSLLAKEKGEKQLRKFLKYELDKYLIGRYSEQKFEPTIVQTEGHSYIHYNKAGLMMYTLSDFIGKDVFNSALGRFIDKFRYQSNPYTNIGEFVKTIREDTPDDLQYLITDTFEKITLYENKAKEASAVENEDGTFTVTMEVEAKKVYSDSLGNQTNAELNDWLEIGVLGETLVNGDMEE
;
A
#
# COMPACT_ATOMS: atom_id res chain seq x y z
N ALA A 1 -3.71 -9.47 -19.01
CA ALA A 1 -4.54 -8.25 -19.14
C ALA A 1 -4.06 -7.47 -20.36
N ASP A 2 -4.99 -6.97 -21.16
CA ASP A 2 -4.64 -6.19 -22.34
C ASP A 2 -4.97 -4.71 -22.10
N TRP A 3 -4.24 -3.84 -22.79
CA TRP A 3 -4.56 -2.41 -22.82
C TRP A 3 -5.66 -2.17 -23.84
N VAL A 4 -6.82 -1.66 -23.37
CA VAL A 4 -8.02 -1.47 -24.19
C VAL A 4 -8.43 -0.01 -24.27
N ASP A 5 -9.06 0.38 -25.37
CA ASP A 5 -9.83 1.61 -25.46
C ASP A 5 -11.16 1.40 -24.73
N PHE A 6 -11.52 2.29 -23.82
CA PHE A 6 -12.70 2.14 -22.97
C PHE A 6 -13.70 3.27 -23.22
N GLU A 7 -14.92 2.87 -23.55
CA GLU A 7 -16.07 3.76 -23.71
C GLU A 7 -17.34 2.98 -23.34
N VAL A 8 -18.23 3.60 -22.54
CA VAL A 8 -19.45 2.95 -22.08
C VAL A 8 -20.59 3.95 -21.93
N ILE A 9 -21.81 3.50 -22.27
CA ILE A 9 -23.06 4.17 -21.93
C ILE A 9 -23.80 3.29 -20.94
N MET A 10 -24.15 3.87 -19.79
CA MET A 10 -24.88 3.22 -18.71
C MET A 10 -26.20 3.92 -18.47
N SER A 11 -27.21 3.20 -18.02
CA SER A 11 -28.44 3.82 -17.53
C SER A 11 -28.83 3.26 -16.17
N THR A 12 -29.41 4.10 -15.35
CA THR A 12 -29.90 3.75 -14.01
C THR A 12 -31.25 4.41 -13.73
N ASP A 13 -31.77 4.24 -12.52
CA ASP A 13 -32.98 4.92 -12.07
C ASP A 13 -32.75 6.44 -11.99
N MET A 14 -33.83 7.22 -12.06
CA MET A 14 -33.75 8.67 -12.13
C MET A 14 -33.06 9.32 -10.92
N ASP A 15 -33.13 8.70 -9.75
CA ASP A 15 -32.57 9.18 -8.49
C ASP A 15 -31.18 8.60 -8.17
N GLN A 16 -30.56 7.90 -9.12
CA GLN A 16 -29.23 7.31 -8.96
C GLN A 16 -28.20 7.93 -9.91
N ILE A 17 -26.94 7.80 -9.52
CA ILE A 17 -25.79 8.11 -10.36
C ILE A 17 -25.10 6.79 -10.71
N ALA A 18 -24.98 6.49 -12.01
CA ALA A 18 -24.21 5.34 -12.49
C ALA A 18 -22.78 5.76 -12.82
N MET A 19 -21.80 4.99 -12.35
CA MET A 19 -20.38 5.30 -12.42
C MET A 19 -19.59 4.18 -13.08
N ALA A 20 -18.62 4.59 -13.90
CA ALA A 20 -17.61 3.73 -14.52
C ALA A 20 -16.26 4.47 -14.59
N PRO A 21 -15.13 3.80 -14.84
CA PRO A 21 -13.89 4.49 -15.21
C PRO A 21 -14.10 5.44 -16.40
N GLY A 22 -13.28 6.47 -16.45
CA GLY A 22 -13.32 7.47 -17.53
C GLY A 22 -14.02 8.77 -17.17
N TYR A 23 -14.05 9.65 -18.15
CA TYR A 23 -14.57 11.00 -18.02
C TYR A 23 -15.96 11.08 -18.59
N ILE A 24 -16.86 11.79 -17.89
CA ILE A 24 -18.23 12.00 -18.37
C ILE A 24 -18.20 12.82 -19.68
N GLN A 25 -18.78 12.27 -20.72
CA GLN A 25 -18.95 12.92 -22.02
C GLN A 25 -20.32 13.54 -22.15
N LYS A 26 -21.33 12.86 -21.65
CA LYS A 26 -22.72 13.27 -21.72
C LYS A 26 -23.54 12.60 -20.62
N GLU A 27 -24.50 13.35 -20.10
CA GLU A 27 -25.57 12.88 -19.23
C GLU A 27 -26.90 13.32 -19.81
N TRP A 28 -27.92 12.44 -19.77
CA TRP A 28 -29.28 12.75 -20.25
C TRP A 28 -30.32 11.86 -19.59
N GLU A 29 -31.57 12.25 -19.71
CA GLU A 29 -32.73 11.51 -19.25
C GLU A 29 -33.58 11.07 -20.45
N GLU A 30 -34.04 9.83 -20.43
CA GLU A 30 -34.86 9.27 -21.48
C GLU A 30 -35.64 8.05 -20.95
N ASN A 31 -36.95 7.97 -21.24
CA ASN A 31 -37.83 6.85 -20.86
C ASN A 31 -37.75 6.51 -19.35
N ASP A 32 -37.86 7.52 -18.48
CA ASP A 32 -37.79 7.41 -17.02
C ASP A 32 -36.48 6.76 -16.52
N ARG A 33 -35.41 6.95 -17.25
CA ARG A 33 -34.05 6.52 -16.87
C ARG A 33 -33.04 7.66 -17.06
N ARG A 34 -32.01 7.65 -16.24
CA ARG A 34 -30.87 8.55 -16.33
C ARG A 34 -29.69 7.84 -16.96
N PHE A 35 -29.08 8.45 -17.96
CA PHE A 35 -28.00 7.89 -18.78
C PHE A 35 -26.71 8.64 -18.56
N PHE A 36 -25.60 7.90 -18.58
CA PHE A 36 -24.24 8.39 -18.40
C PHE A 36 -23.34 7.81 -19.47
N HIS A 37 -22.62 8.66 -20.19
CA HIS A 37 -21.65 8.26 -21.19
C HIS A 37 -20.24 8.57 -20.66
N TYR A 38 -19.46 7.54 -20.42
CA TYR A 38 -18.07 7.64 -19.97
C TYR A 38 -17.11 7.20 -21.06
N LYS A 39 -15.95 7.88 -21.15
CA LYS A 39 -14.88 7.55 -22.08
C LYS A 39 -13.52 7.86 -21.46
N MET A 40 -12.58 6.94 -21.62
CA MET A 40 -11.16 7.21 -21.34
C MET A 40 -10.51 7.90 -22.54
N ASP A 41 -9.56 8.78 -22.28
CA ASP A 41 -8.77 9.47 -23.30
C ASP A 41 -7.44 8.77 -23.58
N GLN A 42 -7.15 7.70 -22.85
CA GLN A 42 -6.00 6.81 -23.04
C GLN A 42 -6.42 5.35 -22.82
N LYS A 43 -5.60 4.42 -23.28
CA LYS A 43 -5.82 3.01 -23.03
C LYS A 43 -5.65 2.69 -21.55
N ILE A 44 -6.49 1.79 -21.07
CA ILE A 44 -6.46 1.29 -19.69
C ILE A 44 -6.36 -0.23 -19.69
N HIS A 45 -6.04 -0.82 -18.55
CA HIS A 45 -6.19 -2.24 -18.33
C HIS A 45 -7.65 -2.67 -18.59
N ASN A 46 -7.82 -3.84 -19.17
CA ASN A 46 -9.14 -4.48 -19.30
C ASN A 46 -9.64 -4.95 -17.91
N LEU A 47 -9.73 -4.01 -17.00
CA LEU A 47 -10.17 -4.17 -15.61
C LEU A 47 -10.98 -2.93 -15.23
N PHE A 48 -12.29 -3.11 -15.00
CA PHE A 48 -13.20 -2.01 -14.68
C PHE A 48 -14.43 -2.52 -13.93
N ALA A 49 -15.06 -1.67 -13.14
CA ALA A 49 -16.29 -1.95 -12.44
C ALA A 49 -17.37 -0.91 -12.79
N PHE A 50 -18.63 -1.31 -12.62
CA PHE A 50 -19.80 -0.47 -12.75
C PHE A 50 -20.52 -0.38 -11.41
N VAL A 51 -20.83 0.83 -10.97
CA VAL A 51 -21.50 1.09 -9.70
C VAL A 51 -22.68 2.03 -9.95
N SER A 52 -23.78 1.84 -9.25
CA SER A 52 -24.93 2.76 -9.30
C SER A 52 -25.57 2.86 -7.92
N ALA A 53 -25.74 4.07 -7.42
CA ALA A 53 -26.43 4.33 -6.15
C ALA A 53 -26.95 5.77 -6.05
N ARG A 54 -27.67 6.06 -4.96
CA ARG A 54 -28.08 7.41 -4.56
C ARG A 54 -26.95 8.06 -3.81
N TYR A 55 -26.09 8.78 -4.52
CA TYR A 55 -24.92 9.43 -3.97
C TYR A 55 -25.15 10.90 -3.72
N ASP A 56 -24.65 11.36 -2.56
CA ASP A 56 -24.18 12.74 -2.40
C ASP A 56 -22.72 12.81 -2.88
N VAL A 57 -22.29 13.96 -3.38
CA VAL A 57 -20.99 14.09 -4.03
C VAL A 57 -20.26 15.32 -3.51
N ILE A 58 -19.05 15.11 -3.02
CA ILE A 58 -18.11 16.18 -2.69
C ILE A 58 -17.05 16.24 -3.79
N LYS A 59 -16.81 17.44 -4.33
CA LYS A 59 -15.86 17.66 -5.43
C LYS A 59 -14.90 18.77 -5.09
N GLU A 60 -13.66 18.59 -5.48
CA GLU A 60 -12.63 19.61 -5.36
C GLU A 60 -11.70 19.54 -6.59
N GLU A 61 -11.37 20.70 -7.15
CA GLU A 61 -10.28 20.80 -8.11
C GLU A 61 -8.98 21.09 -7.36
N TRP A 62 -8.01 20.18 -7.48
CA TRP A 62 -6.72 20.31 -6.84
C TRP A 62 -5.59 20.03 -7.84
N ASN A 63 -4.71 21.02 -8.05
CA ASN A 63 -3.58 20.95 -8.98
C ASN A 63 -3.97 20.48 -10.40
N GLY A 64 -5.14 20.89 -10.91
CA GLY A 64 -5.65 20.51 -12.22
C GLY A 64 -6.26 19.11 -12.29
N ILE A 65 -6.44 18.45 -11.15
CA ILE A 65 -7.08 17.15 -11.03
C ILE A 65 -8.42 17.32 -10.30
N ASN A 66 -9.49 16.77 -10.87
CA ASN A 66 -10.79 16.72 -10.21
C ASN A 66 -10.82 15.55 -9.22
N LEU A 67 -10.90 15.85 -7.94
CA LEU A 67 -11.06 14.87 -6.87
C LEU A 67 -12.53 14.82 -6.47
N GLU A 68 -13.10 13.63 -6.42
CA GLU A 68 -14.52 13.45 -6.14
C GLU A 68 -14.74 12.29 -5.15
N VAL A 69 -15.58 12.49 -4.13
CA VAL A 69 -16.03 11.44 -3.21
C VAL A 69 -17.54 11.32 -3.33
N TYR A 70 -17.99 10.13 -3.71
CA TYR A 70 -19.39 9.75 -3.84
C TYR A 70 -19.76 8.90 -2.63
N HIS A 71 -20.69 9.38 -1.81
CA HIS A 71 -21.00 8.74 -0.53
C HIS A 71 -22.52 8.73 -0.24
N HIS A 72 -22.95 7.87 0.67
CA HIS A 72 -24.30 7.94 1.19
C HIS A 72 -24.47 9.23 2.02
N SER A 73 -25.64 9.86 1.93
CA SER A 73 -25.92 11.19 2.54
C SER A 73 -25.63 11.27 4.05
N THR A 74 -25.66 10.16 4.77
CA THR A 74 -25.38 10.11 6.21
C THR A 74 -23.95 9.69 6.55
N HIS A 75 -23.15 9.26 5.57
CA HIS A 75 -21.80 8.72 5.78
C HIS A 75 -20.73 9.76 5.45
N THR A 76 -20.66 10.79 6.29
CA THR A 76 -19.74 11.93 6.09
C THR A 76 -18.50 11.90 6.98
N TYR A 77 -18.39 10.92 7.90
CA TYR A 77 -17.41 10.93 8.99
C TYR A 77 -15.95 11.03 8.51
N ASN A 78 -15.58 10.29 7.47
CA ASN A 78 -14.22 10.21 6.98
C ASN A 78 -14.02 10.81 5.57
N VAL A 79 -15.01 11.49 5.00
CA VAL A 79 -14.90 12.05 3.64
C VAL A 79 -13.71 13.00 3.49
N ASP A 80 -13.44 13.82 4.49
CA ASP A 80 -12.27 14.73 4.50
C ASP A 80 -10.95 13.94 4.53
N LYS A 81 -10.88 12.83 5.27
CA LYS A 81 -9.70 11.94 5.32
C LYS A 81 -9.46 11.26 3.97
N LEU A 82 -10.52 10.80 3.30
CA LEU A 82 -10.42 10.21 1.96
C LEU A 82 -9.91 11.25 0.95
N MET A 83 -10.42 12.47 1.02
CA MET A 83 -9.98 13.58 0.17
C MET A 83 -8.51 13.95 0.44
N GLU A 84 -8.11 14.04 1.71
CA GLU A 84 -6.72 14.26 2.12
C GLU A 84 -5.82 13.13 1.62
N GLY A 85 -6.23 11.88 1.82
CA GLY A 85 -5.51 10.69 1.35
C GLY A 85 -5.24 10.74 -0.15
N MET A 86 -6.22 11.08 -0.99
CA MET A 86 -6.01 11.26 -2.43
C MET A 86 -4.97 12.33 -2.74
N LYS A 87 -5.08 13.51 -2.12
CA LYS A 87 -4.14 14.63 -2.35
C LYS A 87 -2.72 14.26 -1.98
N LYS A 88 -2.53 13.73 -0.76
CA LYS A 88 -1.22 13.35 -0.23
C LYS A 88 -0.58 12.22 -1.04
N SER A 89 -1.38 11.25 -1.47
CA SER A 89 -0.92 10.17 -2.35
C SER A 89 -0.45 10.71 -3.70
N ILE A 90 -1.24 11.57 -4.36
CA ILE A 90 -0.86 12.14 -5.65
C ILE A 90 0.41 12.98 -5.53
N GLU A 91 0.52 13.81 -4.50
CA GLU A 91 1.70 14.64 -4.26
C GLU A 91 2.95 13.77 -4.10
N TYR A 92 2.91 12.81 -3.19
CA TYR A 92 4.07 11.99 -2.85
C TYR A 92 4.43 10.98 -3.96
N TYR A 93 3.44 10.32 -4.56
CA TYR A 93 3.72 9.33 -5.61
C TYR A 93 4.15 9.99 -6.93
N ASN A 94 3.75 11.24 -7.18
CA ASN A 94 4.30 12.03 -8.29
C ASN A 94 5.81 12.25 -8.13
N GLU A 95 6.28 12.51 -6.91
CA GLU A 95 7.71 12.65 -6.62
C GLU A 95 8.47 11.34 -6.84
N LEU A 96 7.88 10.20 -6.44
CA LEU A 96 8.54 8.89 -6.47
C LEU A 96 8.48 8.20 -7.83
N TYR A 97 7.32 8.25 -8.49
CA TYR A 97 6.97 7.39 -9.62
C TYR A 97 6.66 8.16 -10.90
N GLY A 98 6.67 9.50 -10.82
CA GLY A 98 6.26 10.37 -11.91
C GLY A 98 4.75 10.65 -11.90
N PRO A 99 4.28 11.51 -12.85
CA PRO A 99 2.98 12.16 -12.74
C PRO A 99 1.79 11.19 -12.71
N TYR A 100 0.80 11.51 -11.88
CA TYR A 100 -0.51 10.87 -11.88
C TYR A 100 -1.11 10.92 -13.30
N PRO A 101 -1.54 9.78 -13.86
CA PRO A 101 -1.81 9.73 -15.30
C PRO A 101 -3.17 10.28 -15.71
N TYR A 102 -4.03 10.66 -14.76
CA TYR A 102 -5.40 11.07 -15.02
C TYR A 102 -5.67 12.49 -14.54
N ARG A 103 -6.66 13.16 -15.13
CA ARG A 103 -7.14 14.47 -14.70
C ARG A 103 -8.31 14.41 -13.71
N GLN A 104 -8.58 13.23 -13.15
CA GLN A 104 -9.66 12.95 -12.21
C GLN A 104 -9.30 11.75 -11.34
N CYS A 105 -9.73 11.77 -10.08
CA CYS A 105 -9.78 10.61 -9.19
C CYS A 105 -11.09 10.60 -8.42
N ARG A 106 -11.74 9.43 -8.32
CA ARG A 106 -13.02 9.26 -7.63
C ARG A 106 -12.98 8.12 -6.64
N ILE A 107 -13.44 8.37 -5.42
CA ILE A 107 -13.77 7.34 -4.45
C ILE A 107 -15.28 7.17 -4.43
N LEU A 108 -15.76 5.93 -4.52
CA LEU A 108 -17.17 5.57 -4.61
C LEU A 108 -17.53 4.62 -3.47
N GLU A 109 -18.41 5.05 -2.58
CA GLU A 109 -18.93 4.19 -1.51
C GLU A 109 -19.77 3.04 -2.07
N PHE A 110 -19.61 1.84 -1.50
CA PHE A 110 -20.52 0.73 -1.72
C PHE A 110 -20.77 -0.06 -0.42
N PRO A 111 -21.96 -0.67 -0.26
CA PRO A 111 -22.33 -1.37 0.97
C PRO A 111 -21.69 -2.76 1.04
N TYR A 112 -20.52 -2.85 1.66
CA TYR A 112 -19.80 -4.11 1.89
C TYR A 112 -18.97 -4.04 3.17
N GLY A 113 -18.51 -5.17 3.68
CA GLY A 113 -17.82 -5.26 4.96
C GLY A 113 -16.45 -4.57 4.96
N SER A 114 -15.46 -5.14 4.28
CA SER A 114 -14.08 -4.63 4.33
C SER A 114 -13.40 -4.93 3.00
N TYR A 115 -13.54 -4.02 2.06
CA TYR A 115 -12.99 -4.15 0.72
C TYR A 115 -12.83 -2.79 0.04
N ALA A 116 -11.74 -2.60 -0.67
CA ALA A 116 -11.58 -1.54 -1.64
C ALA A 116 -10.95 -2.12 -2.91
N ALA A 117 -11.08 -1.45 -4.02
CA ALA A 117 -10.45 -1.86 -5.27
C ALA A 117 -10.18 -0.63 -6.14
N SER A 118 -9.01 -0.60 -6.74
CA SER A 118 -8.62 0.47 -7.63
C SER A 118 -8.83 0.09 -9.08
N PHE A 119 -9.55 0.95 -9.80
CA PHE A 119 -9.67 0.95 -11.25
C PHE A 119 -9.12 2.28 -11.79
N PRO A 120 -8.77 2.38 -13.08
CA PRO A 120 -8.28 3.64 -13.61
C PRO A 120 -9.18 4.82 -13.24
N ASN A 121 -8.64 5.79 -12.50
CA ASN A 121 -9.30 6.99 -11.96
C ASN A 121 -10.58 6.78 -11.11
N THR A 122 -10.86 5.55 -10.64
CA THR A 122 -12.12 5.22 -9.96
C THR A 122 -11.87 4.13 -8.91
N ILE A 123 -12.17 4.43 -7.66
CA ILE A 123 -11.87 3.58 -6.50
C ILE A 123 -13.17 3.28 -5.75
N PRO A 124 -13.85 2.15 -6.01
CA PRO A 124 -14.88 1.65 -5.11
C PRO A 124 -14.30 1.32 -3.73
N PHE A 125 -14.96 1.82 -2.69
CA PHE A 125 -14.49 1.73 -1.31
C PHE A 125 -15.64 1.35 -0.38
N SER A 126 -15.47 0.30 0.41
CA SER A 126 -16.57 -0.16 1.28
C SER A 126 -16.90 0.84 2.39
N GLU A 127 -18.18 0.91 2.74
CA GLU A 127 -18.69 1.82 3.77
C GLU A 127 -17.97 1.64 5.11
N ASN A 128 -17.73 0.38 5.52
CA ASN A 128 -17.21 0.09 6.86
C ASN A 128 -15.80 0.60 7.10
N ILE A 129 -14.87 0.40 6.18
CA ILE A 129 -13.47 0.82 6.36
C ILE A 129 -13.22 2.24 5.89
N GLY A 130 -14.02 2.76 4.96
CA GLY A 130 -13.80 4.08 4.38
C GLY A 130 -14.62 5.19 5.03
N PHE A 131 -15.91 4.96 5.20
CA PHE A 131 -16.83 6.06 5.44
C PHE A 131 -17.36 6.14 6.88
N VAL A 132 -17.60 4.98 7.53
CA VAL A 132 -18.24 4.94 8.87
C VAL A 132 -17.33 4.42 9.98
N MET A 133 -16.09 4.07 9.67
CA MET A 133 -15.11 3.66 10.68
C MET A 133 -14.89 4.79 11.67
N ASP A 134 -15.11 4.49 12.95
CA ASP A 134 -14.71 5.37 14.05
C ASP A 134 -13.23 5.15 14.35
N ILE A 135 -12.48 6.23 14.49
CA ILE A 135 -11.04 6.21 14.74
C ILE A 135 -10.77 7.12 15.92
N ASP A 136 -10.26 6.53 16.98
CA ASP A 136 -9.74 7.26 18.13
C ASP A 136 -8.22 7.46 17.96
N PRO A 137 -7.76 8.68 17.68
CA PRO A 137 -6.33 8.95 17.49
C PRO A 137 -5.51 8.74 18.77
N ASP A 138 -6.17 8.77 19.94
CA ASP A 138 -5.53 8.57 21.23
C ASP A 138 -5.45 7.08 21.63
N ASP A 139 -6.24 6.19 20.99
CA ASP A 139 -6.12 4.75 21.18
C ASP A 139 -4.83 4.22 20.50
N PRO A 140 -3.92 3.61 21.28
CA PRO A 140 -2.69 3.05 20.73
C PRO A 140 -2.92 1.87 19.76
N GLU A 141 -4.09 1.24 19.77
CA GLU A 141 -4.41 0.11 18.90
C GLU A 141 -5.19 0.53 17.64
N ASP A 142 -5.77 1.75 17.61
CA ASP A 142 -6.52 2.22 16.45
C ASP A 142 -5.62 2.66 15.29
N LEU A 143 -5.98 2.21 14.09
CA LEU A 143 -5.30 2.51 12.84
C LEU A 143 -6.15 3.42 11.96
N ASP A 144 -5.56 4.46 11.39
CA ASP A 144 -6.23 5.34 10.40
C ASP A 144 -6.42 4.59 9.07
N MET A 145 -7.30 3.56 9.10
CA MET A 145 -7.59 2.71 7.95
C MET A 145 -8.16 3.48 6.76
N PRO A 146 -9.06 4.48 6.91
CA PRO A 146 -9.51 5.28 5.78
C PRO A 146 -8.37 5.98 5.04
N PHE A 147 -7.41 6.55 5.76
CA PHE A 147 -6.24 7.18 5.15
C PHE A 147 -5.33 6.14 4.49
N TRP A 148 -4.97 5.08 5.23
CA TRP A 148 -4.04 4.07 4.74
C TRP A 148 -4.57 3.29 3.54
N VAL A 149 -5.82 2.81 3.59
CA VAL A 149 -6.41 2.09 2.45
C VAL A 149 -6.58 3.04 1.25
N THR A 150 -6.91 4.33 1.47
CA THR A 150 -6.90 5.32 0.37
C THR A 150 -5.51 5.43 -0.25
N ALA A 151 -4.45 5.51 0.55
CA ALA A 151 -3.08 5.56 0.05
C ALA A 151 -2.71 4.29 -0.74
N HIS A 152 -3.12 3.11 -0.28
CA HIS A 152 -2.94 1.84 -0.97
C HIS A 152 -3.64 1.82 -2.34
N GLU A 153 -4.92 2.14 -2.37
CA GLU A 153 -5.71 2.17 -3.62
C GLU A 153 -5.19 3.26 -4.60
N MET A 154 -4.69 4.35 -4.07
CA MET A 154 -3.99 5.35 -4.88
C MET A 154 -2.66 4.83 -5.43
N GLY A 155 -1.93 4.00 -4.70
CA GLY A 155 -0.73 3.30 -5.17
C GLY A 155 -1.01 2.47 -6.43
N HIS A 156 -2.17 1.84 -6.49
CA HIS A 156 -2.60 1.10 -7.66
C HIS A 156 -2.75 1.93 -8.93
N GLN A 157 -2.88 3.23 -8.87
CA GLN A 157 -2.90 4.09 -10.06
C GLN A 157 -1.54 4.10 -10.79
N TRP A 158 -0.48 3.60 -10.15
CA TRP A 158 0.82 3.26 -10.75
C TRP A 158 1.00 1.74 -10.87
N TRP A 159 0.68 0.96 -9.82
CA TRP A 159 0.85 -0.49 -9.67
C TRP A 159 -0.50 -1.25 -9.55
N PRO A 160 -1.14 -1.84 -10.59
CA PRO A 160 -0.61 -2.16 -11.92
C PRO A 160 -1.08 -1.23 -13.04
N HIS A 161 -1.76 -0.11 -12.78
CA HIS A 161 -2.40 0.68 -13.84
C HIS A 161 -1.42 1.41 -14.77
N GLN A 162 -0.14 1.41 -14.48
CA GLN A 162 0.92 1.84 -15.40
C GLN A 162 1.93 0.72 -15.68
N VAL A 163 2.26 -0.11 -14.68
CA VAL A 163 3.19 -1.24 -14.82
C VAL A 163 2.49 -2.54 -14.51
N SER A 164 2.08 -3.26 -15.54
CA SER A 164 1.40 -4.54 -15.41
C SER A 164 2.38 -5.70 -15.38
N GLY A 165 2.25 -6.56 -14.36
CA GLY A 165 2.95 -7.84 -14.32
C GLY A 165 2.35 -8.89 -15.27
N GLY A 166 3.22 -9.76 -15.81
CA GLY A 166 2.78 -10.95 -16.53
C GLY A 166 2.05 -11.94 -15.60
N ASN A 167 1.21 -12.78 -16.18
CA ASN A 167 0.51 -13.83 -15.42
C ASN A 167 1.48 -14.99 -15.09
N VAL A 168 2.35 -14.76 -14.14
CA VAL A 168 3.40 -15.68 -13.66
C VAL A 168 3.47 -15.60 -12.14
N GLN A 169 4.19 -16.53 -11.51
CA GLN A 169 4.45 -16.48 -10.05
C GLN A 169 5.06 -15.14 -9.65
N GLY A 170 4.70 -14.66 -8.48
CA GLY A 170 5.11 -13.36 -7.95
C GLY A 170 4.43 -12.15 -8.58
N SER A 171 3.52 -12.32 -9.54
CA SER A 171 2.87 -11.18 -10.22
C SER A 171 2.03 -10.32 -9.28
N ALA A 172 1.39 -10.91 -8.28
CA ALA A 172 0.61 -10.19 -7.28
C ALA A 172 1.47 -9.19 -6.47
N PHE A 173 2.76 -9.47 -6.27
CA PHE A 173 3.67 -8.53 -5.64
C PHE A 173 3.81 -7.21 -6.41
N LEU A 174 3.84 -7.26 -7.75
CA LEU A 174 3.96 -6.05 -8.58
C LEU A 174 2.73 -5.14 -8.54
N SER A 175 1.60 -5.66 -8.09
CA SER A 175 0.38 -4.90 -7.82
C SER A 175 0.29 -4.55 -6.34
N GLU A 176 0.02 -5.55 -5.51
CA GLU A 176 -0.32 -5.38 -4.10
C GLU A 176 0.89 -4.98 -3.25
N GLY A 177 2.02 -5.66 -3.41
CA GLY A 177 3.22 -5.38 -2.61
C GLY A 177 3.79 -3.98 -2.87
N LEU A 178 3.73 -3.49 -4.10
CA LEU A 178 4.18 -2.14 -4.43
C LEU A 178 3.17 -1.06 -4.02
N ALA A 179 1.86 -1.33 -4.09
CA ALA A 179 0.83 -0.45 -3.54
C ALA A 179 0.95 -0.37 -2.03
N GLU A 180 1.20 -1.49 -1.36
CA GLU A 180 1.41 -1.57 0.09
C GLU A 180 2.63 -0.76 0.54
N TYR A 181 3.78 -0.95 -0.11
CA TYR A 181 4.97 -0.14 0.15
C TYR A 181 4.69 1.36 -0.05
N SER A 182 3.95 1.72 -1.09
CA SER A 182 3.58 3.11 -1.35
C SER A 182 2.78 3.70 -0.19
N ALA A 183 1.78 2.95 0.32
CA ALA A 183 0.96 3.37 1.46
C ALA A 183 1.77 3.50 2.76
N VAL A 184 2.62 2.51 3.07
CA VAL A 184 3.49 2.55 4.26
C VAL A 184 4.47 3.72 4.20
N SER A 185 5.06 3.98 3.02
CA SER A 185 5.99 5.10 2.82
C SER A 185 5.31 6.45 2.97
N LEU A 186 4.08 6.60 2.46
CA LEU A 186 3.29 7.81 2.65
C LEU A 186 2.91 8.00 4.12
N LEU A 187 2.49 6.94 4.80
CA LEU A 187 2.16 6.96 6.22
C LEU A 187 3.36 7.44 7.05
N ALA A 188 4.56 6.91 6.77
CA ALA A 188 5.79 7.32 7.44
C ALA A 188 6.07 8.81 7.26
N LYS A 189 5.81 9.37 6.05
CA LYS A 189 5.98 10.79 5.75
C LYS A 189 4.97 11.68 6.45
N GLU A 190 3.69 11.31 6.46
CA GLU A 190 2.59 12.18 6.86
C GLU A 190 2.16 12.04 8.32
N LYS A 191 2.28 10.85 8.90
CA LYS A 191 1.74 10.54 10.24
C LYS A 191 2.82 10.29 11.31
N GLY A 192 4.09 10.22 10.89
CA GLY A 192 5.24 10.05 11.79
C GLY A 192 5.44 8.64 12.34
N GLU A 193 6.51 8.47 13.11
CA GLU A 193 7.00 7.15 13.52
C GLU A 193 6.05 6.38 14.44
N LYS A 194 5.32 7.05 15.32
CA LYS A 194 4.37 6.39 16.23
C LYS A 194 3.28 5.65 15.45
N GLN A 195 2.66 6.32 14.47
CA GLN A 195 1.65 5.70 13.62
C GLN A 195 2.25 4.64 12.70
N LEU A 196 3.42 4.91 12.13
CA LEU A 196 4.14 3.93 11.32
C LEU A 196 4.39 2.63 12.09
N ARG A 197 4.87 2.69 13.33
CA ARG A 197 5.12 1.48 14.16
C ARG A 197 3.85 0.67 14.40
N LYS A 198 2.70 1.31 14.61
CA LYS A 198 1.41 0.62 14.72
C LYS A 198 1.11 -0.19 13.46
N PHE A 199 1.27 0.43 12.30
CA PHE A 199 1.03 -0.23 11.00
C PHE A 199 2.01 -1.35 10.73
N LEU A 200 3.30 -1.13 10.96
CA LEU A 200 4.32 -2.19 10.81
C LEU A 200 4.03 -3.39 11.72
N LYS A 201 3.57 -3.12 12.96
CA LYS A 201 3.13 -4.18 13.88
C LYS A 201 1.92 -4.91 13.33
N TYR A 202 0.91 -4.19 12.83
CA TYR A 202 -0.28 -4.79 12.21
C TYR A 202 0.10 -5.69 11.03
N GLU A 203 0.95 -5.22 10.14
CA GLU A 203 1.45 -5.99 9.00
C GLU A 203 2.20 -7.26 9.44
N LEU A 204 3.06 -7.13 10.46
CA LEU A 204 3.77 -8.28 11.03
C LEU A 204 2.81 -9.30 11.64
N ASP A 205 1.85 -8.86 12.43
CA ASP A 205 0.85 -9.74 13.06
C ASP A 205 0.01 -10.46 11.99
N LYS A 206 -0.41 -9.77 10.93
CA LYS A 206 -1.14 -10.37 9.80
C LYS A 206 -0.30 -11.39 9.05
N TYR A 207 0.98 -11.10 8.80
CA TYR A 207 1.90 -12.07 8.20
C TYR A 207 2.04 -13.33 9.06
N LEU A 208 2.29 -13.17 10.37
CA LEU A 208 2.50 -14.29 11.28
C LEU A 208 1.23 -15.13 11.46
N ILE A 209 0.05 -14.51 11.54
CA ILE A 209 -1.24 -15.21 11.59
C ILE A 209 -1.50 -15.96 10.30
N GLY A 210 -1.27 -15.31 9.15
CA GLY A 210 -1.42 -15.94 7.83
C GLY A 210 -0.50 -17.14 7.67
N ARG A 211 0.76 -17.00 8.05
CA ARG A 211 1.75 -18.06 8.05
C ARG A 211 1.37 -19.23 8.96
N TYR A 212 0.91 -18.94 10.18
CA TYR A 212 0.44 -19.97 11.12
C TYR A 212 -0.78 -20.74 10.58
N SER A 213 -1.64 -20.06 9.84
CA SER A 213 -2.87 -20.62 9.28
C SER A 213 -2.67 -21.34 7.94
N GLU A 214 -1.47 -21.31 7.36
CA GLU A 214 -1.18 -21.94 6.07
C GLU A 214 -1.29 -23.46 6.15
N GLN A 215 -2.09 -24.05 5.24
CA GLN A 215 -2.41 -25.48 5.26
C GLN A 215 -1.64 -26.30 4.21
N LYS A 216 -1.01 -25.64 3.26
CA LYS A 216 -0.37 -26.29 2.12
C LYS A 216 1.14 -26.08 2.12
N PHE A 217 1.55 -24.87 1.82
CA PHE A 217 2.95 -24.46 1.78
C PHE A 217 3.08 -22.94 1.79
N GLU A 218 4.12 -22.45 2.41
CA GLU A 218 4.53 -21.04 2.32
C GLU A 218 5.50 -20.87 1.13
N PRO A 219 5.18 -20.06 0.11
CA PRO A 219 6.14 -19.75 -0.94
C PRO A 219 7.06 -18.59 -0.53
N THR A 220 8.16 -18.41 -1.26
CA THR A 220 8.93 -17.17 -1.23
C THR A 220 8.14 -16.04 -1.90
N ILE A 221 8.57 -14.78 -1.73
CA ILE A 221 7.88 -13.65 -2.37
C ILE A 221 7.88 -13.79 -3.90
N VAL A 222 8.99 -14.23 -4.50
CA VAL A 222 9.08 -14.42 -5.96
C VAL A 222 8.21 -15.55 -6.51
N GLN A 223 7.75 -16.46 -5.64
CA GLN A 223 6.93 -17.62 -6.00
C GLN A 223 5.47 -17.49 -5.54
N THR A 224 5.09 -16.37 -4.94
CA THR A 224 3.76 -16.21 -4.35
C THR A 224 2.66 -16.29 -5.40
N GLU A 225 1.60 -17.05 -5.08
CA GLU A 225 0.37 -17.19 -5.87
C GLU A 225 -0.82 -17.26 -4.92
N GLY A 226 -1.63 -16.18 -4.84
CA GLY A 226 -2.82 -16.16 -4.00
C GLY A 226 -2.60 -16.19 -2.48
N HIS A 227 -1.37 -15.98 -2.01
CA HIS A 227 -1.03 -15.91 -0.60
C HIS A 227 -1.03 -14.45 -0.13
N SER A 228 -2.20 -13.94 0.28
CA SER A 228 -2.38 -12.53 0.64
C SER A 228 -1.43 -12.07 1.74
N TYR A 229 -1.22 -12.87 2.77
CA TYR A 229 -0.30 -12.56 3.87
C TYR A 229 1.17 -12.38 3.41
N ILE A 230 1.53 -12.86 2.20
CA ILE A 230 2.86 -12.67 1.61
C ILE A 230 2.89 -11.44 0.73
N HIS A 231 2.00 -11.33 -0.26
CA HIS A 231 2.09 -10.25 -1.25
C HIS A 231 1.54 -8.90 -0.75
N TYR A 232 0.78 -8.88 0.35
CA TYR A 232 0.45 -7.65 1.10
C TYR A 232 1.40 -7.49 2.29
N ASN A 233 1.16 -8.23 3.37
CA ASN A 233 1.71 -7.96 4.67
C ASN A 233 3.23 -8.14 4.73
N LYS A 234 3.74 -9.32 4.33
CA LYS A 234 5.19 -9.54 4.26
C LYS A 234 5.87 -8.59 3.28
N ALA A 235 5.27 -8.36 2.11
CA ALA A 235 5.84 -7.51 1.07
C ALA A 235 5.98 -6.06 1.54
N GLY A 236 4.94 -5.48 2.15
CA GLY A 236 4.99 -4.13 2.71
C GLY A 236 6.12 -3.95 3.72
N LEU A 237 6.21 -4.86 4.70
CA LEU A 237 7.27 -4.89 5.70
C LEU A 237 8.67 -4.97 5.06
N MET A 238 8.86 -5.92 4.16
CA MET A 238 10.17 -6.19 3.56
C MET A 238 10.62 -5.04 2.65
N MET A 239 9.71 -4.45 1.89
CA MET A 239 10.01 -3.30 1.04
C MET A 239 10.38 -2.06 1.88
N TYR A 240 9.67 -1.84 2.99
CA TYR A 240 10.01 -0.76 3.91
C TYR A 240 11.39 -0.98 4.54
N THR A 241 11.67 -2.20 5.03
CA THR A 241 12.97 -2.59 5.56
C THR A 241 14.10 -2.39 4.53
N LEU A 242 13.91 -2.85 3.30
CA LEU A 242 14.91 -2.67 2.24
C LEU A 242 15.15 -1.19 1.93
N SER A 243 14.10 -0.37 1.89
CA SER A 243 14.24 1.08 1.66
C SER A 243 15.02 1.77 2.77
N ASP A 244 14.90 1.28 4.00
CA ASP A 244 15.61 1.81 5.16
C ASP A 244 17.11 1.45 5.11
N PHE A 245 17.44 0.19 4.91
CA PHE A 245 18.83 -0.28 4.84
C PHE A 245 19.60 0.21 3.62
N ILE A 246 18.95 0.22 2.44
CA ILE A 246 19.59 0.66 1.18
C ILE A 246 19.68 2.19 1.13
N GLY A 247 18.77 2.87 1.83
CA GLY A 247 18.57 4.31 1.79
C GLY A 247 17.36 4.66 0.91
N LYS A 248 16.41 5.40 1.48
CA LYS A 248 15.10 5.71 0.86
C LYS A 248 15.23 6.34 -0.54
N ASP A 249 16.16 7.27 -0.70
CA ASP A 249 16.35 7.96 -1.99
C ASP A 249 16.86 7.00 -3.08
N VAL A 250 17.81 6.12 -2.75
CA VAL A 250 18.37 5.13 -3.66
C VAL A 250 17.30 4.11 -4.05
N PHE A 251 16.59 3.59 -3.07
CA PHE A 251 15.53 2.62 -3.27
C PHE A 251 14.37 3.18 -4.11
N ASN A 252 13.88 4.37 -3.78
CA ASN A 252 12.80 5.02 -4.53
C ASN A 252 13.25 5.41 -5.95
N SER A 253 14.51 5.79 -6.15
CA SER A 253 15.07 6.01 -7.49
C SER A 253 15.07 4.72 -8.33
N ALA A 254 15.35 3.56 -7.73
CA ALA A 254 15.24 2.27 -8.41
C ALA A 254 13.79 1.95 -8.83
N LEU A 255 12.80 2.25 -7.96
CA LEU A 255 11.38 2.12 -8.31
C LEU A 255 10.98 3.06 -9.46
N GLY A 256 11.43 4.31 -9.43
CA GLY A 256 11.21 5.29 -10.51
C GLY A 256 11.75 4.77 -11.85
N ARG A 257 12.98 4.21 -11.88
CA ARG A 257 13.54 3.59 -13.08
C ARG A 257 12.77 2.35 -13.54
N PHE A 258 12.31 1.54 -12.61
CA PHE A 258 11.50 0.37 -12.94
C PHE A 258 10.20 0.77 -13.62
N ILE A 259 9.47 1.76 -13.08
CA ILE A 259 8.23 2.25 -13.70
C ILE A 259 8.51 2.90 -15.07
N ASP A 260 9.55 3.69 -15.22
CA ASP A 260 9.91 4.33 -16.49
C ASP A 260 10.24 3.31 -17.58
N LYS A 261 10.89 2.21 -17.20
CA LYS A 261 11.25 1.12 -18.13
C LYS A 261 10.02 0.33 -18.60
N PHE A 262 9.05 0.09 -17.73
CA PHE A 262 7.96 -0.85 -17.97
C PHE A 262 6.57 -0.21 -18.08
N ARG A 263 6.47 1.10 -17.95
CA ARG A 263 5.22 1.85 -18.03
C ARG A 263 4.51 1.58 -19.36
N TYR A 264 3.24 1.17 -19.26
CA TYR A 264 2.36 0.87 -20.40
C TYR A 264 2.92 -0.17 -21.39
N GLN A 265 3.86 -1.00 -20.95
CA GLN A 265 4.39 -2.07 -21.78
C GLN A 265 3.29 -3.08 -22.10
N SER A 266 3.20 -3.44 -23.37
CA SER A 266 2.40 -4.56 -23.86
C SER A 266 3.20 -5.86 -23.77
N ASN A 267 2.58 -6.99 -24.13
CA ASN A 267 3.23 -8.30 -24.13
C ASN A 267 4.60 -8.30 -24.87
N PRO A 268 5.69 -8.82 -24.27
CA PRO A 268 5.73 -9.48 -22.97
C PRO A 268 5.67 -8.48 -21.80
N TYR A 269 4.81 -8.75 -20.84
CA TYR A 269 4.73 -7.96 -19.61
C TYR A 269 5.95 -8.22 -18.72
N THR A 270 6.25 -7.26 -17.82
CA THR A 270 7.32 -7.42 -16.83
C THR A 270 6.97 -8.49 -15.78
N ASN A 271 7.91 -8.83 -14.93
CA ASN A 271 7.75 -9.81 -13.86
C ASN A 271 8.61 -9.44 -12.64
N ILE A 272 8.39 -10.14 -11.53
CA ILE A 272 9.11 -9.89 -10.28
C ILE A 272 10.63 -10.10 -10.41
N GLY A 273 11.10 -10.95 -11.31
CA GLY A 273 12.55 -11.16 -11.55
C GLY A 273 13.21 -9.90 -12.11
N GLU A 274 12.55 -9.18 -13.04
CA GLU A 274 13.03 -7.89 -13.53
C GLU A 274 13.02 -6.82 -12.43
N PHE A 275 12.03 -6.85 -11.54
CA PHE A 275 11.97 -5.98 -10.37
C PHE A 275 13.14 -6.24 -9.42
N VAL A 276 13.34 -7.47 -8.99
CA VAL A 276 14.45 -7.88 -8.10
C VAL A 276 15.79 -7.51 -8.71
N LYS A 277 15.97 -7.73 -10.00
CA LYS A 277 17.18 -7.31 -10.73
C LYS A 277 17.40 -5.80 -10.63
N THR A 278 16.35 -5.00 -10.84
CA THR A 278 16.47 -3.54 -10.79
C THR A 278 16.89 -3.05 -9.40
N ILE A 279 16.33 -3.65 -8.32
CA ILE A 279 16.73 -3.30 -6.95
C ILE A 279 18.17 -3.74 -6.66
N ARG A 280 18.59 -4.94 -7.13
CA ARG A 280 19.98 -5.41 -6.95
C ARG A 280 21.03 -4.49 -7.57
N GLU A 281 20.73 -3.88 -8.72
CA GLU A 281 21.67 -3.00 -9.43
C GLU A 281 22.12 -1.79 -8.59
N ASP A 282 21.29 -1.32 -7.66
CA ASP A 282 21.58 -0.18 -6.79
C ASP A 282 21.88 -0.56 -5.34
N THR A 283 21.69 -1.82 -4.98
CA THR A 283 21.96 -2.30 -3.61
C THR A 283 23.47 -2.45 -3.41
N PRO A 284 24.06 -1.85 -2.36
CA PRO A 284 25.47 -2.06 -2.00
C PRO A 284 25.84 -3.54 -1.86
N ASP A 285 27.10 -3.88 -2.18
CA ASP A 285 27.57 -5.28 -2.18
C ASP A 285 27.39 -5.97 -0.82
N ASP A 286 27.60 -5.25 0.27
CA ASP A 286 27.46 -5.75 1.64
C ASP A 286 26.00 -5.91 2.09
N LEU A 287 25.03 -5.38 1.33
CA LEU A 287 23.60 -5.51 1.57
C LEU A 287 22.89 -6.46 0.58
N GLN A 288 23.62 -7.05 -0.38
CA GLN A 288 23.03 -7.96 -1.37
C GLN A 288 22.32 -9.19 -0.75
N TYR A 289 22.73 -9.60 0.45
CA TYR A 289 22.09 -10.69 1.18
C TYR A 289 20.63 -10.35 1.53
N LEU A 290 20.31 -9.08 1.82
CA LEU A 290 18.95 -8.64 2.13
C LEU A 290 17.99 -8.94 0.98
N ILE A 291 18.42 -8.72 -0.27
CA ILE A 291 17.59 -9.02 -1.45
C ILE A 291 17.31 -10.51 -1.54
N THR A 292 18.33 -11.36 -1.33
CA THR A 292 18.17 -12.81 -1.34
C THR A 292 17.24 -13.28 -0.22
N ASP A 293 17.45 -12.79 0.98
CA ASP A 293 16.69 -13.18 2.17
C ASP A 293 15.25 -12.68 2.13
N THR A 294 15.00 -11.53 1.48
CA THR A 294 13.66 -10.97 1.31
C THR A 294 12.87 -11.70 0.25
N PHE A 295 13.44 -11.84 -0.95
CA PHE A 295 12.67 -12.25 -2.13
C PHE A 295 12.76 -13.75 -2.42
N GLU A 296 13.94 -14.36 -2.20
CA GLU A 296 14.27 -15.70 -2.69
C GLU A 296 14.25 -16.77 -1.60
N LYS A 297 14.16 -16.36 -0.32
CA LYS A 297 14.10 -17.25 0.84
C LYS A 297 12.94 -16.92 1.77
N ILE A 298 12.60 -17.90 2.62
CA ILE A 298 11.72 -17.69 3.77
C ILE A 298 12.64 -17.49 4.97
N THR A 299 12.96 -16.26 5.28
CA THR A 299 13.89 -15.89 6.33
C THR A 299 13.13 -15.39 7.55
N LEU A 300 13.51 -15.86 8.72
CA LEU A 300 12.93 -15.48 10.00
C LEU A 300 14.06 -15.11 10.97
N TYR A 301 13.78 -14.14 11.83
CA TYR A 301 14.68 -13.72 12.90
C TYR A 301 14.01 -13.97 14.25
N GLU A 302 14.77 -14.56 15.17
CA GLU A 302 14.41 -14.72 16.56
C GLU A 302 15.29 -13.76 17.37
N ASN A 303 14.85 -12.52 17.51
CA ASN A 303 15.57 -11.47 18.22
C ASN A 303 14.94 -11.25 19.60
N LYS A 304 15.75 -11.16 20.64
CA LYS A 304 15.29 -10.98 22.02
C LYS A 304 16.19 -10.01 22.76
N ALA A 305 15.60 -8.99 23.39
CA ALA A 305 16.27 -8.27 24.46
C ALA A 305 16.19 -9.11 25.75
N LYS A 306 17.35 -9.49 26.30
CA LYS A 306 17.44 -10.31 27.53
C LYS A 306 17.43 -9.41 28.76
N GLU A 307 18.27 -8.41 28.77
CA GLU A 307 18.42 -7.44 29.84
C GLU A 307 18.65 -6.06 29.23
N ALA A 308 18.09 -5.05 29.85
CA ALA A 308 18.36 -3.65 29.53
C ALA A 308 18.40 -2.84 30.80
N SER A 309 19.32 -1.88 30.86
CA SER A 309 19.42 -0.92 31.94
C SER A 309 19.80 0.45 31.39
N ALA A 310 19.32 1.51 32.02
CA ALA A 310 19.67 2.88 31.72
C ALA A 310 20.19 3.56 32.99
N VAL A 311 21.29 4.30 32.87
CA VAL A 311 21.90 5.08 33.96
C VAL A 311 22.00 6.50 33.46
N GLU A 312 21.44 7.42 34.21
CA GLU A 312 21.55 8.86 33.94
C GLU A 312 22.97 9.34 34.25
N ASN A 313 23.54 10.08 33.32
CA ASN A 313 24.86 10.71 33.42
C ASN A 313 24.75 12.11 34.05
N GLU A 314 25.88 12.68 34.49
CA GLU A 314 25.94 14.03 35.11
C GLU A 314 25.47 15.14 34.14
N ASP A 315 25.50 14.92 32.84
CA ASP A 315 25.11 15.87 31.81
C ASP A 315 23.64 15.73 31.37
N GLY A 316 22.85 14.84 32.03
CA GLY A 316 21.45 14.57 31.72
C GLY A 316 21.21 13.61 30.54
N THR A 317 22.29 13.06 29.97
CA THR A 317 22.19 11.95 29.00
C THR A 317 22.07 10.60 29.72
N PHE A 318 21.71 9.55 28.97
CA PHE A 318 21.63 8.21 29.53
C PHE A 318 22.64 7.26 28.86
N THR A 319 23.32 6.47 29.69
CA THR A 319 24.05 5.30 29.23
C THR A 319 23.13 4.09 29.27
N VAL A 320 22.78 3.53 28.09
CA VAL A 320 21.95 2.34 27.97
C VAL A 320 22.84 1.13 27.71
N THR A 321 22.68 0.10 28.54
CA THR A 321 23.35 -1.20 28.37
C THR A 321 22.31 -2.26 28.12
N MET A 322 22.50 -3.07 27.07
CA MET A 322 21.58 -4.14 26.68
C MET A 322 22.32 -5.43 26.39
N GLU A 323 21.69 -6.57 26.76
CA GLU A 323 22.04 -7.89 26.27
C GLU A 323 20.98 -8.33 25.24
N VAL A 324 21.42 -8.54 23.99
CA VAL A 324 20.54 -8.93 22.87
C VAL A 324 20.97 -10.31 22.38
N GLU A 325 20.01 -11.22 22.25
CA GLU A 325 20.18 -12.49 21.58
C GLU A 325 19.52 -12.40 20.20
N ALA A 326 20.24 -12.71 19.14
CA ALA A 326 19.73 -12.71 17.78
C ALA A 326 20.03 -14.06 17.10
N LYS A 327 19.08 -14.59 16.36
CA LYS A 327 19.19 -15.83 15.61
C LYS A 327 18.46 -15.70 14.29
N LYS A 328 19.11 -16.14 13.21
CA LYS A 328 18.55 -16.23 11.87
C LYS A 328 18.26 -17.68 11.52
N VAL A 329 17.10 -17.93 10.93
CA VAL A 329 16.71 -19.24 10.42
C VAL A 329 16.12 -19.12 9.02
N TYR A 330 16.42 -20.09 8.18
CA TYR A 330 15.71 -20.31 6.93
C TYR A 330 14.64 -21.38 7.13
N SER A 331 13.45 -21.11 6.62
CA SER A 331 12.36 -22.08 6.55
C SER A 331 12.24 -22.62 5.14
N ASP A 332 11.92 -23.91 5.01
CA ASP A 332 11.41 -24.41 3.75
C ASP A 332 9.90 -24.13 3.63
N SER A 333 9.33 -24.47 2.48
CA SER A 333 7.91 -24.23 2.20
C SER A 333 6.93 -25.01 3.11
N LEU A 334 7.42 -26.02 3.82
CA LEU A 334 6.64 -26.84 4.76
C LEU A 334 6.84 -26.42 6.23
N GLY A 335 7.62 -25.36 6.46
CA GLY A 335 7.88 -24.84 7.80
C GLY A 335 9.06 -25.48 8.53
N ASN A 336 9.83 -26.39 7.90
CA ASN A 336 11.03 -26.95 8.52
C ASN A 336 12.13 -25.90 8.55
N GLN A 337 12.71 -25.67 9.72
CA GLN A 337 13.68 -24.59 9.94
C GLN A 337 15.11 -25.15 10.03
N THR A 338 16.04 -24.40 9.45
CA THR A 338 17.48 -24.62 9.56
C THR A 338 18.16 -23.35 10.04
N ASN A 339 19.14 -23.47 10.94
CA ASN A 339 19.92 -22.32 11.36
C ASN A 339 20.68 -21.73 10.17
N ALA A 340 20.63 -20.42 10.05
CA ALA A 340 21.42 -19.65 9.09
C ALA A 340 22.54 -18.92 9.82
N GLU A 341 23.61 -18.63 9.11
CA GLU A 341 24.67 -17.76 9.63
C GLU A 341 24.09 -16.35 9.78
N LEU A 342 24.28 -15.76 10.95
CA LEU A 342 23.93 -14.38 11.25
C LEU A 342 25.16 -13.49 11.08
N ASN A 343 25.24 -12.84 9.94
CA ASN A 343 26.24 -11.81 9.65
C ASN A 343 25.53 -10.58 9.08
N ASP A 344 24.43 -10.24 9.72
CA ASP A 344 23.48 -9.22 9.26
C ASP A 344 23.57 -7.98 10.16
N TRP A 345 23.29 -6.83 9.60
CA TRP A 345 23.04 -5.62 10.37
C TRP A 345 21.69 -5.75 11.08
N LEU A 346 21.68 -5.41 12.37
CA LEU A 346 20.46 -5.37 13.17
C LEU A 346 20.33 -3.98 13.78
N GLU A 347 19.21 -3.34 13.55
CA GLU A 347 18.89 -2.07 14.20
C GLU A 347 18.23 -2.31 15.56
N ILE A 348 18.65 -1.56 16.55
CA ILE A 348 18.12 -1.64 17.91
C ILE A 348 17.62 -0.24 18.30
N GLY A 349 16.29 -0.12 18.43
CA GLY A 349 15.65 1.10 18.93
C GLY A 349 15.69 1.18 20.45
N VAL A 350 16.08 2.34 20.96
CA VAL A 350 15.91 2.71 22.37
C VAL A 350 14.82 3.78 22.40
N LEU A 351 13.70 3.48 23.05
CA LEU A 351 12.56 4.37 23.18
C LEU A 351 12.57 4.98 24.57
N GLY A 352 12.37 6.28 24.65
CA GLY A 352 12.22 7.03 25.89
C GLY A 352 10.83 7.63 25.99
N GLU A 353 10.31 7.74 27.21
CA GLU A 353 9.09 8.47 27.48
C GLU A 353 9.41 9.96 27.66
N THR A 354 8.66 10.83 27.03
CA THR A 354 8.78 12.29 27.23
C THR A 354 7.59 12.77 28.05
N LEU A 355 7.85 13.48 29.14
CA LEU A 355 6.78 14.13 29.90
C LEU A 355 6.32 15.39 29.15
N VAL A 356 5.10 15.38 28.63
CA VAL A 356 4.44 16.54 28.05
C VAL A 356 3.38 17.00 29.04
N ASN A 357 3.53 18.23 29.57
CA ASN A 357 2.60 18.83 30.57
C ASN A 357 2.37 18.00 31.84
N GLY A 358 3.30 17.12 32.23
CA GLY A 358 3.20 16.27 33.41
C GLY A 358 2.59 14.89 33.17
N ASP A 359 2.14 14.59 31.97
CA ASP A 359 1.72 13.27 31.54
C ASP A 359 2.82 12.59 30.71
N MET A 360 2.92 11.26 30.81
CA MET A 360 3.91 10.49 30.01
C MET A 360 3.37 10.27 28.61
N GLU A 361 4.08 10.74 27.60
CA GLU A 361 3.90 10.36 26.21
C GLU A 361 5.09 9.55 25.70
N GLU A 362 4.85 8.41 25.06
CA GLU A 362 5.86 7.58 24.41
C GLU A 362 6.43 8.23 23.14
#